data_f84f010d215ee3b92c06b9f67250d53a
#
_entry.id   f84f010d215ee3b92c06b9f67250d53a
#
_cell.length_a   1.000
_cell.length_b   1.000
_cell.length_c   1.000
_cell.angle_alpha   90.00
_cell.angle_beta   90.00
_cell.angle_gamma   90.00
#
_symmetry.space_group_name_H-M   'P 1'
#
loop_
_entity.id
_entity.type
_entity.pdbx_description
1 polymer ?
#
loop_
_entity_poly.entity_id
_entity_poly.type
_entity_poly.pdbx_seq_one_letter_code
_entity_poly.pdbx_strand_id
1 'polypeptide(L)'
;SLEGSFDWYREAASKMDSIALYQLAGCYARGQGTEQDLQKSLQLLEQSSEQGCWAATLGLAAYYRFGWLTCFLVNSVYPNYGVVSEHVIHSARAFYLYHRISSQAHETEKGVLANAYYHLGWMYQDGIGTQQDYEQCVYWYQKSADLGNPVAINNLADKYEHGLGVPLDLDMAIGLYQQVAGQVIAADLSLGRMYLEGRGVEQDFELARKHLNVVLAARIEGIDEMQAEAMQLIASFTEESPLQQAQHVLKNARDYSIDQINEQIRKIDSFLHMDEAKQLFFKLFLLNAQKGEASSQYQVGYWYLNGLYTEKSLEEAVYWIQKAADQKDQYAECKIGYLYEKGLYFNADLDVAQKWYERSLRKPCTSYTPEYIGEQLNPEYLKMYDRINNEALKGLVRIEEKRPKRSKWQFWKK
;
A
#
# COMPACT_ATOMS: atom_id res chain seq x y z
N SER A 1 44.89 2.53 -26.51
CA SER A 1 43.76 2.78 -27.45
C SER A 1 42.72 1.68 -27.25
N LEU A 2 41.45 1.93 -27.54
CA LEU A 2 40.37 0.94 -27.44
C LEU A 2 40.60 -0.25 -28.39
N GLU A 3 41.18 -0.03 -29.57
CA GLU A 3 41.55 -1.06 -30.50
C GLU A 3 42.66 -1.98 -29.93
N GLY A 4 43.66 -1.43 -29.28
CA GLY A 4 44.70 -2.22 -28.61
C GLY A 4 44.16 -3.15 -27.53
N SER A 5 43.18 -2.71 -26.75
CA SER A 5 42.53 -3.54 -25.71
C SER A 5 41.75 -4.71 -26.31
N PHE A 6 41.05 -4.48 -27.43
CA PHE A 6 40.30 -5.51 -28.13
C PHE A 6 41.24 -6.63 -28.65
N ASP A 7 42.35 -6.27 -29.27
CA ASP A 7 43.32 -7.26 -29.77
C ASP A 7 43.96 -8.09 -28.65
N TRP A 8 44.25 -7.48 -27.52
CA TRP A 8 44.72 -8.17 -26.32
C TRP A 8 43.72 -9.18 -25.81
N TYR A 9 42.45 -8.79 -25.66
CA TYR A 9 41.41 -9.70 -25.21
C TYR A 9 41.18 -10.82 -26.22
N ARG A 10 41.25 -10.55 -27.54
CA ARG A 10 41.10 -11.53 -28.58
C ARG A 10 42.24 -12.58 -28.55
N GLU A 11 43.48 -12.15 -28.32
CA GLU A 11 44.60 -13.06 -28.17
C GLU A 11 44.50 -13.93 -26.93
N ALA A 12 44.20 -13.34 -25.78
CA ALA A 12 44.02 -14.07 -24.51
C ALA A 12 42.82 -15.05 -24.60
N ALA A 13 41.72 -14.62 -25.18
CA ALA A 13 40.52 -15.44 -25.38
C ALA A 13 40.80 -16.66 -26.29
N SER A 14 41.72 -16.52 -27.27
CA SER A 14 42.14 -17.65 -28.11
C SER A 14 42.86 -18.77 -27.33
N LYS A 15 43.34 -18.43 -26.13
CA LYS A 15 43.96 -19.38 -25.18
C LYS A 15 42.95 -19.88 -24.12
N MET A 16 41.67 -19.63 -24.33
CA MET A 16 40.54 -20.02 -23.44
C MET A 16 40.62 -19.40 -22.05
N ASP A 17 41.19 -18.20 -21.91
CA ASP A 17 41.15 -17.44 -20.68
C ASP A 17 39.72 -16.91 -20.44
N SER A 18 39.11 -17.35 -19.34
CA SER A 18 37.72 -17.07 -19.05
C SER A 18 37.43 -15.58 -18.84
N ILE A 19 38.37 -14.84 -18.24
CA ILE A 19 38.23 -13.39 -17.99
C ILE A 19 38.38 -12.65 -19.33
N ALA A 20 39.33 -13.05 -20.16
CA ALA A 20 39.50 -12.45 -21.48
C ALA A 20 38.29 -12.68 -22.39
N LEU A 21 37.69 -13.90 -22.36
CA LEU A 21 36.41 -14.19 -23.03
C LEU A 21 35.30 -13.25 -22.57
N TYR A 22 35.17 -13.03 -21.27
CA TYR A 22 34.19 -12.11 -20.71
C TYR A 22 34.42 -10.65 -21.16
N GLN A 23 35.66 -10.17 -21.12
CA GLN A 23 36.00 -8.81 -21.57
C GLN A 23 35.79 -8.64 -23.07
N LEU A 24 36.14 -9.65 -23.87
CA LEU A 24 35.91 -9.66 -25.32
C LEU A 24 34.41 -9.65 -25.64
N ALA A 25 33.60 -10.38 -24.91
CA ALA A 25 32.13 -10.30 -24.98
C ALA A 25 31.62 -8.89 -24.76
N GLY A 26 32.17 -8.18 -23.76
CA GLY A 26 31.86 -6.80 -23.51
C GLY A 26 32.26 -5.85 -24.66
N CYS A 27 33.37 -6.09 -25.32
CA CYS A 27 33.77 -5.32 -26.49
C CYS A 27 32.78 -5.49 -27.66
N TYR A 28 32.36 -6.72 -27.96
CA TYR A 28 31.33 -6.97 -28.97
C TYR A 28 29.95 -6.39 -28.59
N ALA A 29 29.57 -6.44 -27.33
CA ALA A 29 28.30 -5.85 -26.88
C ALA A 29 28.24 -4.33 -27.07
N ARG A 30 29.38 -3.65 -26.92
CA ARG A 30 29.47 -2.18 -26.98
C ARG A 30 30.00 -1.64 -28.31
N GLY A 31 30.47 -2.50 -29.23
CA GLY A 31 31.17 -2.06 -30.44
C GLY A 31 32.51 -1.36 -30.11
N GLN A 32 33.22 -1.79 -29.04
CA GLN A 32 34.48 -1.17 -28.61
C GLN A 32 35.69 -1.87 -29.25
N GLY A 33 36.34 -1.20 -30.19
CA GLY A 33 37.43 -1.77 -30.97
C GLY A 33 36.99 -2.75 -32.05
N THR A 34 35.70 -2.94 -32.23
CA THR A 34 35.05 -3.80 -33.23
C THR A 34 33.65 -3.29 -33.54
N GLU A 35 33.00 -3.80 -34.56
CA GLU A 35 31.57 -3.61 -34.76
C GLU A 35 30.76 -4.32 -33.66
N GLN A 36 29.62 -3.73 -33.32
CA GLN A 36 28.72 -4.34 -32.34
C GLN A 36 28.17 -5.66 -32.89
N ASP A 37 28.33 -6.74 -32.12
CA ASP A 37 27.78 -8.06 -32.42
C ASP A 37 27.29 -8.74 -31.15
N LEU A 38 25.98 -8.62 -30.93
CA LEU A 38 25.33 -9.15 -29.72
C LEU A 38 25.29 -10.67 -29.69
N GLN A 39 25.21 -11.34 -30.85
CA GLN A 39 25.24 -12.80 -30.92
C GLN A 39 26.61 -13.33 -30.54
N LYS A 40 27.65 -12.71 -31.06
CA LYS A 40 29.03 -13.06 -30.73
C LYS A 40 29.33 -12.82 -29.26
N SER A 41 28.82 -11.70 -28.72
CA SER A 41 28.92 -11.40 -27.30
C SER A 41 28.28 -12.51 -26.45
N LEU A 42 27.07 -12.95 -26.78
CA LEU A 42 26.38 -14.03 -26.07
C LEU A 42 27.16 -15.34 -26.09
N GLN A 43 27.64 -15.75 -27.24
CA GLN A 43 28.47 -16.96 -27.40
C GLN A 43 29.74 -16.92 -26.52
N LEU A 44 30.40 -15.76 -26.46
CA LEU A 44 31.60 -15.57 -25.66
C LEU A 44 31.27 -15.58 -24.14
N LEU A 45 30.12 -15.03 -23.74
CA LEU A 45 29.63 -15.13 -22.36
C LEU A 45 29.34 -16.58 -21.96
N GLU A 46 28.72 -17.38 -22.84
CA GLU A 46 28.48 -18.79 -22.59
C GLU A 46 29.80 -19.54 -22.39
N GLN A 47 30.76 -19.38 -23.30
CA GLN A 47 32.09 -20.00 -23.20
C GLN A 47 32.82 -19.56 -21.91
N SER A 48 32.78 -18.27 -21.57
CA SER A 48 33.39 -17.73 -20.38
C SER A 48 32.77 -18.31 -19.09
N SER A 49 31.42 -18.43 -19.06
CA SER A 49 30.69 -19.04 -17.95
C SER A 49 31.02 -20.52 -17.77
N GLU A 50 31.16 -21.27 -18.86
CA GLU A 50 31.57 -22.67 -18.85
C GLU A 50 32.99 -22.83 -18.30
N GLN A 51 33.86 -21.86 -18.55
CA GLN A 51 35.24 -21.79 -18.02
C GLN A 51 35.31 -21.30 -16.56
N GLY A 52 34.16 -21.09 -15.89
CA GLY A 52 34.08 -20.73 -14.47
C GLY A 52 34.15 -19.22 -14.19
N CYS A 53 33.99 -18.35 -15.19
CA CYS A 53 33.87 -16.91 -14.92
C CYS A 53 32.48 -16.58 -14.38
N TRP A 54 32.40 -16.27 -13.08
CA TRP A 54 31.13 -15.97 -12.40
C TRP A 54 30.49 -14.67 -12.87
N ALA A 55 31.30 -13.68 -13.29
CA ALA A 55 30.78 -12.44 -13.87
C ALA A 55 30.04 -12.72 -15.21
N ALA A 56 30.56 -13.63 -16.02
CA ALA A 56 29.88 -14.06 -17.25
C ALA A 56 28.61 -14.86 -16.95
N THR A 57 28.66 -15.74 -15.94
CA THR A 57 27.46 -16.49 -15.47
C THR A 57 26.38 -15.55 -14.99
N LEU A 58 26.73 -14.48 -14.25
CA LEU A 58 25.82 -13.44 -13.80
C LEU A 58 25.19 -12.69 -14.99
N GLY A 59 26.01 -12.32 -15.99
CA GLY A 59 25.54 -11.67 -17.21
C GLY A 59 24.56 -12.55 -18.02
N LEU A 60 24.84 -13.85 -18.12
CA LEU A 60 23.93 -14.82 -18.76
C LEU A 60 22.60 -14.96 -17.99
N ALA A 61 22.66 -15.03 -16.65
CA ALA A 61 21.45 -15.10 -15.84
C ALA A 61 20.57 -13.88 -16.07
N ALA A 62 21.16 -12.68 -16.09
CA ALA A 62 20.47 -11.45 -16.41
C ALA A 62 19.88 -11.45 -17.84
N TYR A 63 20.63 -11.94 -18.83
CA TYR A 63 20.14 -12.09 -20.20
C TYR A 63 18.90 -12.98 -20.27
N TYR A 64 18.94 -14.16 -19.66
CA TYR A 64 17.79 -15.07 -19.65
C TYR A 64 16.59 -14.54 -18.87
N ARG A 65 16.83 -13.62 -17.94
CA ARG A 65 15.75 -12.99 -17.18
C ARG A 65 15.11 -11.82 -17.90
N PHE A 66 15.92 -10.91 -18.44
CA PHE A 66 15.46 -9.61 -18.95
C PHE A 66 15.48 -9.51 -20.47
N GLY A 67 16.16 -10.44 -21.15
CA GLY A 67 16.34 -10.39 -22.59
C GLY A 67 17.38 -9.42 -23.08
N TRP A 68 18.17 -8.88 -22.23
CA TRP A 68 19.14 -7.85 -22.56
C TRP A 68 20.53 -8.31 -22.16
N LEU A 69 21.51 -8.09 -23.05
CA LEU A 69 22.89 -8.24 -22.66
C LEU A 69 23.30 -7.07 -21.78
N THR A 70 23.48 -7.34 -20.50
CA THR A 70 24.06 -6.41 -19.55
C THR A 70 25.51 -6.77 -19.34
N CYS A 71 26.45 -5.88 -19.72
CA CYS A 71 27.85 -6.00 -19.30
C CYS A 71 27.98 -5.43 -17.88
N PHE A 72 28.12 -6.30 -16.91
CA PHE A 72 28.42 -5.92 -15.52
C PHE A 72 29.86 -5.44 -15.42
N LEU A 73 30.10 -4.16 -15.73
CA LEU A 73 31.24 -3.48 -15.14
C LEU A 73 30.76 -2.86 -13.83
N VAL A 74 31.43 -3.28 -12.75
CA VAL A 74 31.30 -2.79 -11.39
C VAL A 74 31.00 -1.29 -11.41
N ASN A 75 29.87 -0.86 -10.82
CA ASN A 75 29.40 0.52 -10.60
C ASN A 75 28.61 1.26 -11.69
N SER A 76 28.04 0.63 -12.69
CA SER A 76 27.10 1.34 -13.56
C SER A 76 25.69 0.74 -13.50
N VAL A 77 24.72 1.58 -13.29
CA VAL A 77 23.30 1.37 -13.55
C VAL A 77 23.16 0.80 -14.96
N TYR A 78 22.59 -0.37 -15.09
CA TYR A 78 22.45 -1.24 -16.25
C TYR A 78 22.30 -0.51 -17.61
N PRO A 79 23.35 -0.31 -18.41
CA PRO A 79 23.15 0.13 -19.77
C PRO A 79 22.59 -1.03 -20.59
N ASN A 80 21.43 -0.82 -21.19
CA ASN A 80 20.81 -1.74 -22.14
C ASN A 80 21.59 -1.69 -23.46
N TYR A 81 22.33 -2.75 -23.79
CA TYR A 81 23.11 -2.81 -25.05
C TYR A 81 22.32 -3.35 -26.23
N GLY A 82 21.04 -3.64 -26.07
CA GLY A 82 20.17 -4.12 -27.14
C GLY A 82 19.63 -5.54 -26.92
N VAL A 83 18.58 -5.86 -27.67
CA VAL A 83 17.89 -7.15 -27.63
C VAL A 83 18.53 -8.06 -28.70
N VAL A 84 18.93 -9.26 -28.31
CA VAL A 84 19.36 -10.29 -29.25
C VAL A 84 18.12 -11.02 -29.74
N SER A 85 17.68 -10.71 -30.96
CA SER A 85 16.57 -11.33 -31.72
C SER A 85 15.51 -12.14 -30.95
N GLU A 86 14.33 -12.32 -31.53
CA GLU A 86 13.09 -12.93 -30.94
C GLU A 86 13.28 -13.63 -29.60
N HIS A 87 12.88 -12.91 -28.55
CA HIS A 87 13.31 -13.08 -27.20
C HIS A 87 12.43 -14.06 -26.45
N VAL A 88 13.01 -15.16 -26.00
CA VAL A 88 12.35 -16.07 -25.05
C VAL A 88 12.96 -15.87 -23.68
N ILE A 89 12.17 -15.29 -22.76
CA ILE A 89 12.54 -15.21 -21.33
C ILE A 89 12.58 -16.64 -20.78
N HIS A 90 13.75 -17.10 -20.41
CA HIS A 90 13.95 -18.39 -19.77
C HIS A 90 14.15 -18.23 -18.26
N SER A 91 13.09 -17.83 -17.58
CA SER A 91 13.12 -17.56 -16.12
C SER A 91 13.68 -18.71 -15.29
N ALA A 92 13.33 -19.95 -15.64
CA ALA A 92 13.87 -21.13 -14.95
C ALA A 92 15.39 -21.28 -15.17
N ARG A 93 15.91 -20.95 -16.36
CA ARG A 93 17.35 -20.98 -16.63
C ARG A 93 18.08 -19.87 -15.90
N ALA A 94 17.49 -18.67 -15.83
CA ALA A 94 18.03 -17.58 -15.03
C ALA A 94 18.11 -17.95 -13.54
N PHE A 95 17.03 -18.51 -13.01
CA PHE A 95 16.97 -18.98 -11.62
C PHE A 95 18.05 -20.04 -11.34
N TYR A 96 18.22 -21.03 -12.21
CA TYR A 96 19.27 -22.03 -12.09
C TYR A 96 20.68 -21.40 -12.09
N LEU A 97 20.95 -20.43 -12.98
CA LEU A 97 22.27 -19.77 -13.04
C LEU A 97 22.57 -18.95 -11.78
N TYR A 98 21.59 -18.21 -11.24
CA TYR A 98 21.76 -17.50 -9.97
C TYR A 98 22.01 -18.47 -8.81
N HIS A 99 21.29 -19.60 -8.76
CA HIS A 99 21.57 -20.66 -7.78
C HIS A 99 22.94 -21.30 -7.95
N ARG A 100 23.40 -21.50 -9.19
CA ARG A 100 24.76 -22.01 -9.46
C ARG A 100 25.81 -21.05 -8.91
N ILE A 101 25.67 -19.74 -9.11
CA ILE A 101 26.55 -18.74 -8.53
C ILE A 101 26.51 -18.85 -6.99
N SER A 102 25.32 -18.87 -6.39
CA SER A 102 25.16 -18.88 -4.94
C SER A 102 25.78 -20.10 -4.24
N SER A 103 25.92 -21.21 -4.95
CA SER A 103 26.41 -22.47 -4.40
C SER A 103 27.87 -22.77 -4.73
N GLN A 104 28.43 -22.17 -5.77
CA GLN A 104 29.73 -22.55 -6.31
C GLN A 104 30.75 -21.39 -6.40
N ALA A 105 30.28 -20.12 -6.42
CA ALA A 105 31.20 -18.99 -6.44
C ALA A 105 31.95 -18.85 -5.10
N HIS A 106 33.22 -18.48 -5.20
CA HIS A 106 34.06 -18.31 -4.01
C HIS A 106 33.66 -17.04 -3.25
N GLU A 107 33.82 -17.04 -1.94
CA GLU A 107 33.48 -15.89 -1.06
C GLU A 107 34.23 -14.59 -1.41
N THR A 108 35.34 -14.68 -2.12
CA THR A 108 36.06 -13.50 -2.64
C THR A 108 35.30 -12.77 -3.74
N GLU A 109 34.36 -13.43 -4.39
CA GLU A 109 33.51 -12.86 -5.46
C GLU A 109 32.30 -12.10 -4.90
N LYS A 110 32.51 -11.28 -3.87
CA LYS A 110 31.45 -10.60 -3.08
C LYS A 110 30.43 -9.87 -3.94
N GLY A 111 30.89 -9.13 -4.97
CA GLY A 111 30.00 -8.36 -5.83
C GLY A 111 29.10 -9.26 -6.69
N VAL A 112 29.62 -10.38 -7.21
CA VAL A 112 28.86 -11.36 -7.98
C VAL A 112 27.85 -12.07 -7.09
N LEU A 113 28.28 -12.51 -5.90
CA LEU A 113 27.40 -13.16 -4.92
C LEU A 113 26.29 -12.24 -4.45
N ALA A 114 26.59 -10.98 -4.11
CA ALA A 114 25.60 -10.01 -3.68
C ALA A 114 24.50 -9.80 -4.73
N ASN A 115 24.90 -9.66 -6.00
CA ASN A 115 23.94 -9.53 -7.10
C ASN A 115 23.12 -10.82 -7.31
N ALA A 116 23.77 -11.99 -7.29
CA ALA A 116 23.05 -13.26 -7.45
C ALA A 116 22.02 -13.47 -6.33
N TYR A 117 22.40 -13.21 -5.08
CA TYR A 117 21.47 -13.28 -3.93
C TYR A 117 20.31 -12.29 -4.06
N TYR A 118 20.58 -11.05 -4.45
CA TYR A 118 19.54 -10.06 -4.72
C TYR A 118 18.53 -10.55 -5.76
N HIS A 119 19.01 -11.08 -6.89
CA HIS A 119 18.14 -11.59 -7.94
C HIS A 119 17.36 -12.84 -7.51
N LEU A 120 17.95 -13.74 -6.71
CA LEU A 120 17.22 -14.86 -6.13
C LEU A 120 16.10 -14.38 -5.22
N GLY A 121 16.37 -13.42 -4.32
CA GLY A 121 15.37 -12.82 -3.48
C GLY A 121 14.20 -12.24 -4.29
N TRP A 122 14.49 -11.50 -5.34
CA TRP A 122 13.46 -10.96 -6.21
C TRP A 122 12.67 -12.05 -6.96
N MET A 123 13.34 -13.10 -7.46
CA MET A 123 12.66 -14.20 -8.17
C MET A 123 11.72 -14.97 -7.26
N TYR A 124 12.08 -15.18 -5.99
CA TYR A 124 11.19 -15.73 -4.99
C TYR A 124 10.04 -14.76 -4.61
N GLN A 125 10.29 -13.45 -4.55
CA GLN A 125 9.26 -12.45 -4.29
C GLN A 125 8.14 -12.49 -5.32
N ASP A 126 8.48 -12.58 -6.61
CA ASP A 126 7.54 -12.45 -7.71
C ASP A 126 7.13 -13.82 -8.31
N GLY A 127 7.69 -14.92 -7.81
CA GLY A 127 7.45 -16.27 -8.37
C GLY A 127 8.01 -16.46 -9.78
N ILE A 128 9.13 -15.78 -10.12
CA ILE A 128 9.73 -15.81 -11.46
C ILE A 128 10.68 -16.99 -11.57
N GLY A 129 10.35 -17.99 -12.38
CA GLY A 129 11.15 -19.20 -12.54
C GLY A 129 11.11 -20.16 -11.34
N THR A 130 10.35 -19.83 -10.32
CA THR A 130 10.09 -20.61 -9.10
C THR A 130 8.70 -20.27 -8.57
N GLN A 131 8.23 -20.94 -7.53
CA GLN A 131 7.04 -20.50 -6.79
C GLN A 131 7.37 -19.28 -5.94
N GLN A 132 6.38 -18.39 -5.76
CA GLN A 132 6.49 -17.28 -4.83
C GLN A 132 6.68 -17.79 -3.40
N ASP A 133 7.70 -17.28 -2.71
CA ASP A 133 8.04 -17.65 -1.34
C ASP A 133 8.73 -16.48 -0.64
N TYR A 134 8.00 -15.79 0.24
CA TYR A 134 8.53 -14.61 0.94
C TYR A 134 9.58 -14.97 2.02
N GLU A 135 9.58 -16.16 2.59
CA GLU A 135 10.62 -16.58 3.53
C GLU A 135 11.94 -16.79 2.80
N GLN A 136 11.91 -17.44 1.63
CA GLN A 136 13.08 -17.54 0.76
C GLN A 136 13.52 -16.18 0.22
N CYS A 137 12.58 -15.32 -0.15
CA CYS A 137 12.86 -13.95 -0.56
C CYS A 137 13.69 -13.20 0.50
N VAL A 138 13.23 -13.21 1.75
CA VAL A 138 13.94 -12.58 2.88
C VAL A 138 15.30 -13.19 3.10
N TYR A 139 15.39 -14.52 3.09
CA TYR A 139 16.68 -15.23 3.26
C TYR A 139 17.73 -14.75 2.24
N TRP A 140 17.36 -14.65 0.97
CA TRP A 140 18.29 -14.24 -0.08
C TRP A 140 18.59 -12.74 -0.04
N TYR A 141 17.59 -11.88 0.26
CA TYR A 141 17.84 -10.46 0.46
C TYR A 141 18.76 -10.19 1.65
N GLN A 142 18.61 -10.94 2.77
CA GLN A 142 19.51 -10.83 3.91
C GLN A 142 20.94 -11.17 3.51
N LYS A 143 21.17 -12.28 2.82
CA LYS A 143 22.51 -12.65 2.32
C LYS A 143 23.12 -11.59 1.41
N SER A 144 22.31 -10.97 0.56
CA SER A 144 22.76 -9.89 -0.33
C SER A 144 23.08 -8.61 0.47
N ALA A 145 22.26 -8.29 1.46
CA ALA A 145 22.43 -7.15 2.36
C ALA A 145 23.72 -7.30 3.22
N ASP A 146 24.01 -8.51 3.72
CA ASP A 146 25.22 -8.82 4.47
C ASP A 146 26.51 -8.58 3.64
N LEU A 147 26.40 -8.66 2.31
CA LEU A 147 27.48 -8.30 1.38
C LEU A 147 27.46 -6.82 0.96
N GLY A 148 26.56 -6.02 1.55
CA GLY A 148 26.48 -4.58 1.36
C GLY A 148 25.74 -4.13 0.11
N ASN A 149 24.85 -4.95 -0.47
CA ASN A 149 24.03 -4.53 -1.60
C ASN A 149 22.91 -3.56 -1.13
N PRO A 150 22.94 -2.27 -1.51
CA PRO A 150 22.01 -1.29 -0.97
C PRO A 150 20.56 -1.52 -1.43
N VAL A 151 20.37 -2.08 -2.63
CA VAL A 151 19.02 -2.38 -3.14
C VAL A 151 18.41 -3.55 -2.38
N ALA A 152 19.22 -4.56 -2.04
CA ALA A 152 18.76 -5.67 -1.21
C ALA A 152 18.42 -5.23 0.22
N ILE A 153 19.20 -4.31 0.80
CA ILE A 153 18.91 -3.71 2.11
C ILE A 153 17.56 -2.98 2.08
N ASN A 154 17.30 -2.17 1.06
CA ASN A 154 16.01 -1.50 0.88
C ASN A 154 14.85 -2.51 0.75
N ASN A 155 15.02 -3.55 -0.06
CA ASN A 155 13.96 -4.54 -0.27
C ASN A 155 13.71 -5.39 0.99
N LEU A 156 14.76 -5.65 1.77
CA LEU A 156 14.64 -6.30 3.08
C LEU A 156 13.87 -5.42 4.07
N ALA A 157 14.13 -4.10 4.07
CA ALA A 157 13.39 -3.13 4.87
C ALA A 157 11.89 -3.17 4.53
N ASP A 158 11.54 -3.21 3.24
CA ASP A 158 10.15 -3.36 2.78
C ASP A 158 9.49 -4.65 3.33
N LYS A 159 10.24 -5.75 3.42
CA LYS A 159 9.69 -6.99 3.96
C LYS A 159 9.38 -6.88 5.45
N TYR A 160 10.25 -6.23 6.23
CA TYR A 160 9.99 -5.94 7.65
C TYR A 160 8.85 -4.93 7.83
N GLU A 161 8.77 -3.91 6.97
CA GLU A 161 7.71 -2.89 7.00
C GLU A 161 6.31 -3.48 6.80
N HIS A 162 6.20 -4.53 5.96
CA HIS A 162 4.91 -5.14 5.61
C HIS A 162 4.68 -6.53 6.24
N GLY A 163 5.65 -7.07 6.97
CA GLY A 163 5.55 -8.40 7.57
C GLY A 163 5.48 -9.54 6.53
N LEU A 164 6.22 -9.40 5.41
CA LEU A 164 6.22 -10.37 4.31
C LEU A 164 7.40 -11.34 4.43
N GLY A 165 7.13 -12.58 4.82
CA GLY A 165 8.14 -13.63 5.06
C GLY A 165 8.91 -13.46 6.36
N VAL A 166 8.65 -12.39 7.11
CA VAL A 166 9.15 -12.09 8.46
C VAL A 166 8.04 -11.43 9.27
N PRO A 167 8.08 -11.49 10.61
CA PRO A 167 7.19 -10.67 11.43
C PRO A 167 7.37 -9.18 11.10
N LEU A 168 6.26 -8.43 11.14
CA LEU A 168 6.27 -6.98 10.97
C LEU A 168 7.15 -6.35 12.06
N ASP A 169 8.15 -5.57 11.66
CA ASP A 169 9.08 -4.88 12.55
C ASP A 169 9.47 -3.53 11.94
N LEU A 170 8.80 -2.48 12.40
CA LEU A 170 9.01 -1.13 11.88
C LEU A 170 10.35 -0.53 12.30
N ASP A 171 10.87 -0.89 13.49
CA ASP A 171 12.16 -0.41 13.96
C ASP A 171 13.29 -0.98 13.08
N MET A 172 13.22 -2.27 12.76
CA MET A 172 14.14 -2.92 11.83
C MET A 172 14.05 -2.31 10.43
N ALA A 173 12.83 -2.09 9.92
CA ALA A 173 12.60 -1.49 8.61
C ALA A 173 13.24 -0.09 8.51
N ILE A 174 12.99 0.76 9.51
CA ILE A 174 13.54 2.13 9.56
C ILE A 174 15.07 2.10 9.61
N GLY A 175 15.66 1.25 10.45
CA GLY A 175 17.12 1.11 10.55
C GLY A 175 17.76 0.70 9.23
N LEU A 176 17.13 -0.21 8.48
CA LEU A 176 17.60 -0.66 7.17
C LEU A 176 17.44 0.44 6.12
N TYR A 177 16.29 1.14 6.08
CA TYR A 177 16.11 2.28 5.17
C TYR A 177 17.13 3.39 5.43
N GLN A 178 17.37 3.74 6.70
CA GLN A 178 18.37 4.75 7.10
C GLN A 178 19.78 4.38 6.64
N GLN A 179 20.13 3.10 6.66
CA GLN A 179 21.45 2.61 6.22
C GLN A 179 21.71 2.93 4.74
N VAL A 180 20.69 2.99 3.90
CA VAL A 180 20.82 3.19 2.46
C VAL A 180 20.19 4.48 1.96
N ALA A 181 19.69 5.33 2.84
CA ALA A 181 19.17 6.65 2.50
C ALA A 181 20.24 7.50 1.79
N GLY A 182 19.82 8.23 0.75
CA GLY A 182 20.71 8.96 -0.13
C GLY A 182 21.45 8.12 -1.18
N GLN A 183 21.42 6.79 -1.07
CA GLN A 183 21.94 5.85 -2.07
C GLN A 183 20.81 5.19 -2.87
N VAL A 184 19.72 4.83 -2.20
CA VAL A 184 18.53 4.21 -2.79
C VAL A 184 17.35 5.16 -2.60
N ILE A 185 16.92 5.78 -3.68
CA ILE A 185 15.85 6.80 -3.66
C ILE A 185 14.54 6.27 -3.06
N ALA A 186 14.23 5.00 -3.29
CA ALA A 186 13.05 4.35 -2.70
C ALA A 186 13.09 4.32 -1.15
N ALA A 187 14.29 4.19 -0.55
CA ALA A 187 14.45 4.25 0.89
C ALA A 187 14.14 5.67 1.44
N ASP A 188 14.58 6.71 0.73
CA ASP A 188 14.23 8.08 1.10
C ASP A 188 12.73 8.35 0.98
N LEU A 189 12.06 7.81 -0.05
CA LEU A 189 10.61 7.93 -0.18
C LEU A 189 9.88 7.23 0.99
N SER A 190 10.28 6.01 1.34
CA SER A 190 9.71 5.26 2.46
C SER A 190 9.92 5.97 3.80
N LEU A 191 11.15 6.46 4.07
CA LEU A 191 11.43 7.25 5.28
C LEU A 191 10.62 8.54 5.33
N GLY A 192 10.51 9.25 4.20
CA GLY A 192 9.70 10.45 4.10
C GLY A 192 8.25 10.20 4.48
N ARG A 193 7.67 9.09 4.02
CA ARG A 193 6.31 8.65 4.37
C ARG A 193 6.21 8.27 5.84
N MET A 194 7.14 7.47 6.36
CA MET A 194 7.14 7.02 7.75
C MET A 194 7.24 8.19 8.75
N TYR A 195 8.12 9.17 8.50
CA TYR A 195 8.20 10.39 9.32
C TYR A 195 6.96 11.27 9.19
N LEU A 196 6.35 11.36 7.99
CA LEU A 196 5.13 12.13 7.78
C LEU A 196 3.94 11.54 8.56
N GLU A 197 3.83 10.22 8.60
CA GLU A 197 2.71 9.50 9.21
C GLU A 197 2.93 9.18 10.70
N GLY A 198 4.16 9.33 11.20
CA GLY A 198 4.52 8.86 12.54
C GLY A 198 4.49 7.33 12.66
N ARG A 199 4.79 6.62 11.57
CA ARG A 199 4.69 5.17 11.50
C ARG A 199 6.00 4.51 11.89
N GLY A 200 6.03 3.94 13.09
CA GLY A 200 7.24 3.35 13.69
C GLY A 200 8.26 4.38 14.19
N VAL A 201 8.00 5.67 14.01
CA VAL A 201 8.81 6.79 14.50
C VAL A 201 7.89 7.88 15.00
N GLU A 202 8.41 8.80 15.82
CA GLU A 202 7.70 10.04 16.11
C GLU A 202 7.52 10.85 14.80
N GLN A 203 6.32 11.42 14.64
CA GLN A 203 6.01 12.24 13.46
C GLN A 203 6.93 13.46 13.40
N ASP A 204 7.63 13.62 12.28
CA ASP A 204 8.56 14.73 12.06
C ASP A 204 8.48 15.24 10.61
N PHE A 205 7.80 16.37 10.43
CA PHE A 205 7.59 16.97 9.11
C PHE A 205 8.90 17.51 8.49
N GLU A 206 9.88 17.91 9.28
CA GLU A 206 11.15 18.41 8.77
C GLU A 206 12.02 17.25 8.27
N LEU A 207 12.07 16.13 9.00
CA LEU A 207 12.73 14.90 8.51
C LEU A 207 12.00 14.33 7.30
N ALA A 208 10.66 14.30 7.31
CA ALA A 208 9.88 13.88 6.14
C ALA A 208 10.24 14.71 4.91
N ARG A 209 10.25 16.05 5.04
CA ARG A 209 10.61 16.98 3.96
C ARG A 209 12.03 16.74 3.47
N LYS A 210 12.98 16.54 4.38
CA LYS A 210 14.38 16.29 4.04
C LYS A 210 14.51 15.07 3.13
N HIS A 211 13.91 13.94 3.49
CA HIS A 211 13.96 12.71 2.71
C HIS A 211 13.21 12.85 1.38
N LEU A 212 12.02 13.44 1.36
CA LEU A 212 11.25 13.66 0.14
C LEU A 212 11.97 14.61 -0.84
N ASN A 213 12.70 15.61 -0.35
CA ASN A 213 13.52 16.47 -1.20
C ASN A 213 14.68 15.73 -1.86
N VAL A 214 15.24 14.70 -1.24
CA VAL A 214 16.24 13.82 -1.89
C VAL A 214 15.62 13.14 -3.11
N VAL A 215 14.38 12.65 -2.99
CA VAL A 215 13.63 12.03 -4.11
C VAL A 215 13.44 13.04 -5.24
N LEU A 216 13.02 14.28 -4.92
CA LEU A 216 12.79 15.33 -5.93
C LEU A 216 14.06 15.81 -6.61
N ALA A 217 15.20 15.81 -5.90
CA ALA A 217 16.48 16.25 -6.43
C ALA A 217 17.16 15.18 -7.32
N ALA A 218 16.72 13.94 -7.26
CA ALA A 218 17.30 12.84 -8.02
C ALA A 218 17.05 13.03 -9.52
N ARG A 219 18.11 12.80 -10.32
CA ARG A 219 18.06 12.88 -11.79
C ARG A 219 18.38 11.52 -12.38
N ILE A 220 17.44 10.59 -12.22
CA ILE A 220 17.56 9.21 -12.67
C ILE A 220 16.37 8.94 -13.58
N GLU A 221 16.57 8.26 -14.68
CA GLU A 221 15.50 7.86 -15.60
C GLU A 221 14.53 6.88 -14.90
N GLY A 222 13.22 7.07 -15.09
CA GLY A 222 12.20 6.14 -14.59
C GLY A 222 11.74 6.37 -13.14
N ILE A 223 12.04 7.52 -12.51
CA ILE A 223 11.59 7.87 -11.15
C ILE A 223 10.43 8.85 -11.10
N ASP A 224 9.82 9.18 -12.24
CA ASP A 224 8.76 10.20 -12.34
C ASP A 224 7.60 9.92 -11.39
N GLU A 225 7.21 8.66 -11.21
CA GLU A 225 6.14 8.25 -10.28
C GLU A 225 6.53 8.51 -8.82
N MET A 226 7.76 8.19 -8.43
CA MET A 226 8.25 8.45 -7.07
C MET A 226 8.37 9.96 -6.80
N GLN A 227 8.77 10.74 -7.80
CA GLN A 227 8.82 12.21 -7.68
C GLN A 227 7.41 12.80 -7.58
N ALA A 228 6.45 12.29 -8.36
CA ALA A 228 5.06 12.72 -8.27
C ALA A 228 4.47 12.41 -6.88
N GLU A 229 4.75 11.22 -6.34
CA GLU A 229 4.35 10.85 -4.98
C GLU A 229 5.00 11.76 -3.94
N ALA A 230 6.30 12.02 -4.03
CA ALA A 230 7.01 12.91 -3.12
C ALA A 230 6.47 14.34 -3.17
N MET A 231 6.12 14.86 -4.36
CA MET A 231 5.44 16.17 -4.51
C MET A 231 4.08 16.17 -3.80
N GLN A 232 3.28 15.13 -3.98
CA GLN A 232 1.99 14.98 -3.32
C GLN A 232 2.14 14.96 -1.79
N LEU A 233 3.09 14.17 -1.29
CA LEU A 233 3.38 14.09 0.14
C LEU A 233 3.82 15.45 0.69
N ILE A 234 4.72 16.16 0.02
CA ILE A 234 5.16 17.51 0.44
C ILE A 234 4.00 18.50 0.41
N ALA A 235 3.19 18.50 -0.64
CA ALA A 235 2.02 19.36 -0.73
C ALA A 235 1.02 19.12 0.42
N SER A 236 0.90 17.88 0.89
CA SER A 236 -0.01 17.52 2.00
C SER A 236 0.35 18.18 3.34
N PHE A 237 1.58 18.65 3.52
CA PHE A 237 2.02 19.30 4.77
C PHE A 237 2.68 20.67 4.60
N THR A 238 2.81 21.20 3.37
CA THR A 238 3.19 22.60 3.13
C THR A 238 2.00 23.56 3.19
N GLU A 239 0.83 23.09 2.86
CA GLU A 239 -0.44 23.61 3.39
C GLU A 239 -0.67 22.89 4.71
N GLU A 240 -1.19 23.56 5.76
CA GLU A 240 -1.51 22.96 7.07
C GLU A 240 -1.94 21.50 6.90
N SER A 241 -1.27 20.57 7.58
CA SER A 241 -1.59 19.13 7.41
C SER A 241 -3.09 18.90 7.57
N PRO A 242 -3.70 17.89 6.95
CA PRO A 242 -5.13 17.62 7.14
C PRO A 242 -5.52 17.55 8.62
N LEU A 243 -4.62 17.06 9.48
CA LEU A 243 -4.80 17.03 10.93
C LEU A 243 -4.76 18.44 11.56
N GLN A 244 -3.81 19.28 11.15
CA GLN A 244 -3.73 20.68 11.59
C GLN A 244 -4.92 21.50 11.09
N GLN A 245 -5.35 21.30 9.83
CA GLN A 245 -6.58 21.90 9.30
C GLN A 245 -7.80 21.46 10.12
N ALA A 246 -7.91 20.18 10.47
CA ALA A 246 -8.98 19.66 11.31
C ALA A 246 -8.97 20.28 12.70
N GLN A 247 -7.80 20.45 13.32
CA GLN A 247 -7.65 21.15 14.60
C GLN A 247 -8.04 22.62 14.49
N HIS A 248 -7.64 23.29 13.40
CA HIS A 248 -8.02 24.69 13.12
C HIS A 248 -9.54 24.84 12.98
N VAL A 249 -10.19 23.94 12.23
CA VAL A 249 -11.65 23.91 12.10
C VAL A 249 -12.33 23.74 13.45
N LEU A 250 -11.85 22.83 14.30
CA LEU A 250 -12.41 22.63 15.65
C LEU A 250 -12.22 23.85 16.54
N LYS A 251 -11.09 24.54 16.45
CA LYS A 251 -10.81 25.76 17.24
C LYS A 251 -11.70 26.93 16.80
N ASN A 252 -12.01 27.04 15.51
CA ASN A 252 -12.78 28.12 14.91
C ASN A 252 -14.14 27.64 14.39
N ALA A 253 -14.77 26.72 15.10
CA ALA A 253 -15.97 25.98 14.71
C ALA A 253 -17.16 26.84 14.21
N ARG A 254 -17.24 28.11 14.66
CA ARG A 254 -18.31 29.03 14.26
C ARG A 254 -18.20 29.51 12.81
N ASP A 255 -16.99 29.56 12.29
CA ASP A 255 -16.68 30.15 10.98
C ASP A 255 -16.83 29.13 9.82
N TYR A 256 -17.05 27.85 10.17
CA TYR A 256 -17.13 26.77 9.19
C TYR A 256 -18.55 26.26 9.02
N SER A 257 -18.96 26.09 7.75
CA SER A 257 -20.21 25.42 7.39
C SER A 257 -20.10 23.90 7.57
N ILE A 258 -21.26 23.21 7.58
CA ILE A 258 -21.32 21.75 7.62
C ILE A 258 -20.55 21.15 6.44
N ASP A 259 -20.68 21.70 5.24
CA ASP A 259 -20.01 21.21 4.02
C ASP A 259 -18.47 21.31 4.12
N GLN A 260 -17.97 22.41 4.67
CA GLN A 260 -16.53 22.59 4.89
C GLN A 260 -15.99 21.61 5.95
N ILE A 261 -16.77 21.33 7.00
CA ILE A 261 -16.41 20.33 8.01
C ILE A 261 -16.44 18.93 7.40
N ASN A 262 -17.42 18.61 6.55
CA ASN A 262 -17.50 17.32 5.83
C ASN A 262 -16.32 17.14 4.87
N GLU A 263 -15.82 18.21 4.26
CA GLU A 263 -14.60 18.17 3.46
C GLU A 263 -13.37 17.80 4.31
N GLN A 264 -13.24 18.39 5.51
CA GLN A 264 -12.14 18.03 6.43
C GLN A 264 -12.26 16.59 6.94
N ILE A 265 -13.46 16.11 7.23
CA ILE A 265 -13.71 14.71 7.59
C ILE A 265 -13.18 13.78 6.49
N ARG A 266 -13.45 14.06 5.21
CA ARG A 266 -12.93 13.26 4.08
C ARG A 266 -11.40 13.30 3.98
N LYS A 267 -10.78 14.46 4.24
CA LYS A 267 -9.32 14.60 4.19
C LYS A 267 -8.59 13.78 5.26
N ILE A 268 -9.16 13.64 6.46
CA ILE A 268 -8.54 12.88 7.54
C ILE A 268 -8.90 11.40 7.56
N ASP A 269 -9.84 10.96 6.72
CA ASP A 269 -10.28 9.56 6.65
C ASP A 269 -9.12 8.60 6.34
N SER A 270 -8.20 8.97 5.47
CA SER A 270 -7.01 8.19 5.14
C SER A 270 -6.00 8.06 6.30
N PHE A 271 -6.13 8.88 7.33
CA PHE A 271 -5.24 8.90 8.52
C PHE A 271 -5.84 8.15 9.72
N LEU A 272 -6.99 7.47 9.57
CA LEU A 272 -7.70 6.79 10.68
C LEU A 272 -6.93 5.61 11.29
N HIS A 273 -5.78 5.24 10.76
CA HIS A 273 -4.85 4.33 11.43
C HIS A 273 -4.16 5.00 12.65
N MET A 274 -4.11 6.33 12.71
CA MET A 274 -3.55 7.11 13.81
C MET A 274 -4.60 7.43 14.87
N ASP A 275 -4.26 7.30 16.15
CA ASP A 275 -5.21 7.57 17.24
C ASP A 275 -5.60 9.04 17.34
N GLU A 276 -4.70 9.96 17.02
CA GLU A 276 -5.00 11.38 16.94
C GLU A 276 -6.05 11.68 15.86
N ALA A 277 -5.89 11.09 14.66
CA ALA A 277 -6.86 11.24 13.58
C ALA A 277 -8.23 10.71 13.98
N LYS A 278 -8.31 9.57 14.68
CA LYS A 278 -9.58 9.03 15.21
C LYS A 278 -10.28 10.00 16.15
N GLN A 279 -9.50 10.66 17.04
CA GLN A 279 -10.07 11.66 17.96
C GLN A 279 -10.55 12.91 17.22
N LEU A 280 -9.80 13.40 16.24
CA LEU A 280 -10.19 14.54 15.43
C LEU A 280 -11.41 14.21 14.57
N PHE A 281 -11.45 13.03 13.98
CA PHE A 281 -12.58 12.53 13.20
C PHE A 281 -13.86 12.51 14.02
N PHE A 282 -13.82 11.94 15.23
CA PHE A 282 -14.95 11.97 16.14
C PHE A 282 -15.40 13.39 16.48
N LYS A 283 -14.45 14.29 16.82
CA LYS A 283 -14.75 15.69 17.18
C LYS A 283 -15.38 16.47 16.02
N LEU A 284 -14.94 16.24 14.78
CA LEU A 284 -15.54 16.89 13.60
C LEU A 284 -16.98 16.42 13.35
N PHE A 285 -17.24 15.11 13.46
CA PHE A 285 -18.61 14.60 13.39
C PHE A 285 -19.48 15.13 14.53
N LEU A 286 -18.94 15.22 15.74
CA LEU A 286 -19.65 15.80 16.89
C LEU A 286 -19.99 17.27 16.63
N LEU A 287 -19.08 18.04 16.02
CA LEU A 287 -19.31 19.42 15.63
C LEU A 287 -20.45 19.53 14.60
N ASN A 288 -20.46 18.70 13.56
CA ASN A 288 -21.57 18.67 12.60
C ASN A 288 -22.89 18.24 13.24
N ALA A 289 -22.88 17.27 14.15
CA ALA A 289 -24.05 16.87 14.92
C ALA A 289 -24.60 18.02 15.78
N GLN A 290 -23.71 18.82 16.40
CA GLN A 290 -24.08 20.02 17.17
C GLN A 290 -24.65 21.12 16.27
N LYS A 291 -24.16 21.24 15.02
CA LYS A 291 -24.71 22.16 14.01
C LYS A 291 -26.05 21.67 13.42
N GLY A 292 -26.50 20.48 13.77
CA GLY A 292 -27.83 19.97 13.44
C GLY A 292 -27.85 18.97 12.28
N GLU A 293 -26.72 18.53 11.73
CA GLU A 293 -26.68 17.54 10.65
C GLU A 293 -27.16 16.16 11.14
N ALA A 294 -28.27 15.67 10.58
CA ALA A 294 -28.93 14.46 11.03
C ALA A 294 -28.05 13.19 10.87
N SER A 295 -27.31 13.08 9.75
CA SER A 295 -26.42 11.95 9.51
C SER A 295 -25.29 11.91 10.54
N SER A 296 -24.66 13.04 10.84
CA SER A 296 -23.64 13.14 11.88
C SER A 296 -24.19 12.87 13.28
N GLN A 297 -25.41 13.31 13.58
CA GLN A 297 -26.08 12.98 14.85
C GLN A 297 -26.27 11.47 15.01
N TYR A 298 -26.77 10.79 13.96
CA TYR A 298 -26.86 9.33 13.98
C TYR A 298 -25.50 8.66 14.16
N GLN A 299 -24.49 9.11 13.40
CA GLN A 299 -23.17 8.51 13.43
C GLN A 299 -22.50 8.64 14.80
N VAL A 300 -22.57 9.82 15.40
CA VAL A 300 -22.07 10.09 16.76
C VAL A 300 -22.81 9.22 17.78
N GLY A 301 -24.13 9.14 17.70
CA GLY A 301 -24.93 8.27 18.58
C GLY A 301 -24.58 6.79 18.42
N TYR A 302 -24.32 6.34 17.18
CA TYR A 302 -23.88 4.98 16.91
C TYR A 302 -22.51 4.67 17.53
N TRP A 303 -21.58 5.63 17.50
CA TRP A 303 -20.26 5.46 18.11
C TRP A 303 -20.33 5.41 19.64
N TYR A 304 -21.14 6.27 20.29
CA TYR A 304 -21.40 6.16 21.72
C TYR A 304 -22.06 4.84 22.11
N LEU A 305 -22.95 4.29 21.27
CA LEU A 305 -23.62 3.03 21.54
C LEU A 305 -22.64 1.84 21.54
N ASN A 306 -21.63 1.87 20.64
CA ASN A 306 -20.71 0.76 20.43
C ASN A 306 -19.33 0.98 21.08
N GLY A 307 -19.02 2.18 21.57
CA GLY A 307 -17.69 2.53 22.08
C GLY A 307 -16.65 2.64 20.96
N LEU A 308 -17.02 3.22 19.79
CA LEU A 308 -16.11 3.45 18.67
C LEU A 308 -15.68 4.92 18.68
N TYR A 309 -14.38 5.16 18.60
CA TYR A 309 -13.77 6.50 18.66
C TYR A 309 -14.02 7.30 19.95
N THR A 310 -14.81 6.78 20.86
CA THR A 310 -15.18 7.40 22.15
C THR A 310 -15.54 6.32 23.16
N GLU A 311 -15.61 6.67 24.45
CA GLU A 311 -16.11 5.78 25.48
C GLU A 311 -17.59 5.47 25.25
N LYS A 312 -17.98 4.25 25.59
CA LYS A 312 -19.38 3.82 25.47
C LYS A 312 -20.28 4.56 26.44
N SER A 313 -21.32 5.22 25.93
CA SER A 313 -22.36 5.90 26.72
C SER A 313 -23.72 5.67 26.07
N LEU A 314 -24.58 4.95 26.77
CA LEU A 314 -25.94 4.67 26.29
C LEU A 314 -26.82 5.95 26.32
N GLU A 315 -26.59 6.82 27.27
CA GLU A 315 -27.31 8.09 27.42
C GLU A 315 -27.01 9.02 26.24
N GLU A 316 -25.74 9.27 25.97
CA GLU A 316 -25.31 10.07 24.80
C GLU A 316 -25.75 9.44 23.49
N ALA A 317 -25.67 8.11 23.37
CA ALA A 317 -26.11 7.40 22.18
C ALA A 317 -27.60 7.69 21.90
N VAL A 318 -28.46 7.53 22.88
CA VAL A 318 -29.91 7.77 22.73
C VAL A 318 -30.20 9.24 22.44
N TYR A 319 -29.54 10.16 23.12
CA TYR A 319 -29.69 11.58 22.88
C TYR A 319 -29.44 11.97 21.42
N TRP A 320 -28.30 11.52 20.85
CA TRP A 320 -27.94 11.86 19.49
C TRP A 320 -28.79 11.12 18.46
N ILE A 321 -29.07 9.81 18.66
CA ILE A 321 -29.93 9.03 17.77
C ILE A 321 -31.35 9.60 17.75
N GLN A 322 -31.88 10.03 18.89
CA GLN A 322 -33.22 10.64 18.95
C GLN A 322 -33.28 11.96 18.16
N LYS A 323 -32.25 12.83 18.29
CA LYS A 323 -32.16 14.05 17.50
C LYS A 323 -32.15 13.79 15.97
N ALA A 324 -31.44 12.77 15.55
CA ALA A 324 -31.44 12.37 14.14
C ALA A 324 -32.81 11.81 13.70
N ALA A 325 -33.44 10.98 14.53
CA ALA A 325 -34.75 10.40 14.27
C ALA A 325 -35.86 11.49 14.20
N ASP A 326 -35.76 12.53 15.00
CA ASP A 326 -36.67 13.68 14.94
C ASP A 326 -36.59 14.45 13.63
N GLN A 327 -35.41 14.41 12.99
CA GLN A 327 -35.19 14.92 11.65
C GLN A 327 -35.50 13.89 10.52
N LYS A 328 -36.09 12.75 10.87
CA LYS A 328 -36.49 11.67 9.96
C LYS A 328 -35.33 10.93 9.33
N ASP A 329 -34.17 10.88 9.99
CA ASP A 329 -33.10 10.00 9.59
C ASP A 329 -33.52 8.54 9.76
N GLN A 330 -33.53 7.80 8.65
CA GLN A 330 -34.07 6.43 8.63
C GLN A 330 -33.27 5.45 9.47
N TYR A 331 -31.93 5.63 9.55
CA TYR A 331 -31.06 4.80 10.39
C TYR A 331 -31.35 5.02 11.85
N ALA A 332 -31.53 6.28 12.23
CA ALA A 332 -31.85 6.67 13.58
C ALA A 332 -33.26 6.15 13.97
N GLU A 333 -34.27 6.31 13.10
CA GLU A 333 -35.61 5.75 13.33
C GLU A 333 -35.58 4.24 13.53
N CYS A 334 -34.86 3.50 12.65
CA CYS A 334 -34.67 2.06 12.80
C CYS A 334 -33.96 1.70 14.12
N LYS A 335 -32.94 2.45 14.49
CA LYS A 335 -32.18 2.23 15.72
C LYS A 335 -33.02 2.49 16.99
N ILE A 336 -33.87 3.53 17.00
CA ILE A 336 -34.83 3.77 18.12
C ILE A 336 -35.79 2.59 18.23
N GLY A 337 -36.33 2.08 17.11
CA GLY A 337 -37.16 0.86 17.10
C GLY A 337 -36.45 -0.33 17.76
N TYR A 338 -35.19 -0.53 17.46
CA TYR A 338 -34.36 -1.57 18.08
C TYR A 338 -34.19 -1.36 19.60
N LEU A 339 -33.96 -0.12 20.05
CA LEU A 339 -33.78 0.18 21.47
C LEU A 339 -35.07 -0.14 22.27
N TYR A 340 -36.25 0.21 21.75
CA TYR A 340 -37.53 -0.18 22.34
C TYR A 340 -37.81 -1.69 22.29
N GLU A 341 -37.46 -2.37 21.18
CA GLU A 341 -37.62 -3.83 21.05
C GLU A 341 -36.82 -4.59 22.12
N LYS A 342 -35.60 -4.12 22.41
CA LYS A 342 -34.67 -4.77 23.33
C LYS A 342 -34.77 -4.29 24.76
N GLY A 343 -35.50 -3.23 25.01
CA GLY A 343 -35.56 -2.61 26.35
C GLY A 343 -34.22 -2.00 26.76
N LEU A 344 -33.45 -1.50 25.78
CA LEU A 344 -32.17 -0.83 26.04
C LEU A 344 -32.42 0.65 26.23
N TYR A 345 -32.12 1.20 27.41
CA TYR A 345 -32.39 2.58 27.85
C TYR A 345 -33.89 2.86 28.10
N PHE A 346 -34.78 2.51 27.16
CA PHE A 346 -36.24 2.59 27.34
C PHE A 346 -36.79 1.28 27.90
N ASN A 347 -37.94 1.32 28.57
CA ASN A 347 -38.68 0.11 28.86
C ASN A 347 -39.12 -0.55 27.56
N ALA A 348 -39.00 -1.89 27.49
CA ALA A 348 -39.37 -2.63 26.29
C ALA A 348 -40.85 -2.37 25.93
N ASP A 349 -41.08 -1.87 24.71
CA ASP A 349 -42.42 -1.59 24.18
C ASP A 349 -42.47 -1.98 22.70
N LEU A 350 -43.08 -3.11 22.40
CA LEU A 350 -43.16 -3.66 21.05
C LEU A 350 -44.07 -2.84 20.13
N ASP A 351 -45.08 -2.13 20.67
CA ASP A 351 -45.98 -1.29 19.87
C ASP A 351 -45.28 0.02 19.45
N VAL A 352 -44.49 0.58 20.34
CA VAL A 352 -43.65 1.74 20.02
C VAL A 352 -42.51 1.33 19.04
N ALA A 353 -41.87 0.18 19.28
CA ALA A 353 -40.82 -0.31 18.40
C ALA A 353 -41.34 -0.54 16.97
N GLN A 354 -42.55 -1.13 16.82
CA GLN A 354 -43.18 -1.34 15.52
C GLN A 354 -43.39 -0.02 14.78
N LYS A 355 -43.92 1.00 15.45
CA LYS A 355 -44.14 2.31 14.84
C LYS A 355 -42.85 2.95 14.32
N TRP A 356 -41.75 2.81 15.06
CA TRP A 356 -40.44 3.31 14.63
C TRP A 356 -39.87 2.56 13.44
N TYR A 357 -39.98 1.23 13.40
CA TYR A 357 -39.58 0.43 12.25
C TYR A 357 -40.43 0.76 11.00
N GLU A 358 -41.75 0.91 11.14
CA GLU A 358 -42.63 1.31 10.04
C GLU A 358 -42.29 2.72 9.52
N ARG A 359 -41.89 3.65 10.40
CA ARG A 359 -41.42 4.98 10.00
C ARG A 359 -40.15 4.91 9.19
N SER A 360 -39.21 4.07 9.59
CA SER A 360 -37.91 3.92 8.90
C SER A 360 -38.05 3.27 7.50
N LEU A 361 -39.15 2.61 7.20
CA LEU A 361 -39.41 1.98 5.90
C LEU A 361 -40.03 2.94 4.86
N ARG A 362 -40.26 4.22 5.18
CA ARG A 362 -40.75 5.22 4.21
C ARG A 362 -39.73 5.41 3.11
N LYS A 363 -40.24 5.84 1.89
CA LYS A 363 -39.39 6.11 0.72
C LYS A 363 -38.20 7.01 1.08
N PRO A 364 -37.05 6.84 0.41
CA PRO A 364 -35.83 7.59 0.70
C PRO A 364 -36.12 9.08 0.87
N CYS A 365 -35.61 9.66 1.93
CA CYS A 365 -35.63 11.10 2.11
C CYS A 365 -34.77 11.72 0.98
N THR A 366 -35.40 12.52 0.14
CA THR A 366 -34.74 13.21 -0.99
C THR A 366 -33.73 14.29 -0.56
N SER A 367 -33.44 14.40 0.76
CA SER A 367 -32.40 15.29 1.27
C SER A 367 -30.98 14.80 1.04
N TYR A 368 -30.78 13.53 0.65
CA TYR A 368 -29.56 13.06 0.01
C TYR A 368 -29.79 13.14 -1.51
N THR A 369 -29.70 14.36 -2.06
CA THR A 369 -29.76 14.54 -3.52
C THR A 369 -28.55 13.89 -4.18
N PRO A 370 -28.72 13.26 -5.36
CA PRO A 370 -27.65 12.63 -6.13
C PRO A 370 -26.49 13.58 -6.51
N GLU A 371 -26.66 14.88 -6.34
CA GLU A 371 -25.65 15.91 -6.61
C GLU A 371 -24.39 15.81 -5.75
N TYR A 372 -24.44 15.09 -4.61
CA TYR A 372 -23.28 14.88 -3.74
C TYR A 372 -22.42 13.68 -4.11
N ILE A 373 -22.90 12.78 -4.98
CA ILE A 373 -22.14 11.62 -5.45
C ILE A 373 -22.44 11.53 -6.97
N GLY A 374 -21.52 12.05 -7.81
CA GLY A 374 -21.66 12.16 -9.26
C GLY A 374 -22.57 11.11 -9.94
N GLU A 375 -23.28 11.52 -10.94
CA GLU A 375 -24.36 10.95 -11.77
C GLU A 375 -24.60 9.41 -11.86
N GLN A 376 -23.99 8.59 -11.01
CA GLN A 376 -24.28 7.17 -10.87
C GLN A 376 -24.62 6.85 -9.42
N LEU A 377 -25.86 6.43 -9.18
CA LEU A 377 -26.29 5.82 -7.92
C LEU A 377 -25.23 4.79 -7.49
N ASN A 378 -24.41 5.17 -6.48
CA ASN A 378 -23.34 4.30 -5.98
C ASN A 378 -23.95 2.97 -5.56
N PRO A 379 -23.49 1.81 -6.08
CA PRO A 379 -23.96 0.49 -5.68
C PRO A 379 -23.87 0.22 -4.18
N GLU A 380 -22.96 0.91 -3.47
CA GLU A 380 -22.84 0.82 -2.01
C GLU A 380 -24.00 1.54 -1.31
N TYR A 381 -24.51 2.65 -1.85
CA TYR A 381 -25.68 3.33 -1.31
C TYR A 381 -26.94 2.46 -1.44
N LEU A 382 -27.13 1.80 -2.58
CA LEU A 382 -28.23 0.85 -2.76
C LEU A 382 -28.12 -0.33 -1.79
N LYS A 383 -26.92 -0.90 -1.61
CA LYS A 383 -26.66 -1.96 -0.63
C LYS A 383 -26.94 -1.49 0.81
N MET A 384 -26.60 -0.25 1.10
CA MET A 384 -26.81 0.36 2.41
C MET A 384 -28.31 0.59 2.68
N TYR A 385 -29.05 1.06 1.71
CA TYR A 385 -30.51 1.24 1.76
C TYR A 385 -31.24 -0.11 1.95
N ASP A 386 -30.83 -1.12 1.19
CA ASP A 386 -31.34 -2.48 1.35
C ASP A 386 -31.03 -3.06 2.74
N ARG A 387 -29.88 -2.70 3.32
CA ARG A 387 -29.49 -3.13 4.67
C ARG A 387 -30.40 -2.56 5.74
N ILE A 388 -30.80 -1.27 5.65
CA ILE A 388 -31.72 -0.66 6.61
C ILE A 388 -33.10 -1.26 6.50
N ASN A 389 -33.64 -1.38 5.28
CA ASN A 389 -34.92 -1.99 5.05
C ASN A 389 -34.95 -3.43 5.58
N ASN A 390 -33.85 -4.20 5.36
CA ASN A 390 -33.71 -5.54 5.90
C ASN A 390 -33.68 -5.57 7.43
N GLU A 391 -33.01 -4.64 8.09
CA GLU A 391 -32.97 -4.56 9.56
C GLU A 391 -34.33 -4.19 10.15
N ALA A 392 -35.03 -3.21 9.57
CA ALA A 392 -36.36 -2.83 9.99
C ALA A 392 -37.39 -3.96 9.76
N LEU A 393 -37.36 -4.61 8.60
CA LEU A 393 -38.20 -5.77 8.29
C LEU A 393 -37.94 -6.94 9.24
N LYS A 394 -36.67 -7.26 9.53
CA LYS A 394 -36.32 -8.26 10.54
C LYS A 394 -36.82 -7.87 11.93
N GLY A 395 -36.79 -6.58 12.29
CA GLY A 395 -37.37 -6.07 13.53
C GLY A 395 -38.87 -6.33 13.61
N LEU A 396 -39.61 -6.02 12.54
CA LEU A 396 -41.06 -6.27 12.47
C LEU A 396 -41.41 -7.76 12.57
N VAL A 397 -40.65 -8.63 11.88
CA VAL A 397 -40.84 -10.10 12.00
C VAL A 397 -40.62 -10.57 13.43
N ARG A 398 -39.54 -10.11 14.10
CA ARG A 398 -39.27 -10.46 15.51
C ARG A 398 -40.38 -10.00 16.45
N ILE A 399 -41.00 -8.84 16.17
CA ILE A 399 -42.12 -8.34 16.96
C ILE A 399 -43.35 -9.21 16.79
N GLU A 400 -43.67 -9.61 15.54
CA GLU A 400 -44.78 -10.55 15.27
C GLU A 400 -44.58 -11.90 15.96
N GLU A 401 -43.36 -12.44 15.96
CA GLU A 401 -43.01 -13.68 16.65
C GLU A 401 -43.20 -13.60 18.17
N LYS A 402 -42.91 -12.47 18.77
CA LYS A 402 -43.02 -12.23 20.24
C LYS A 402 -44.46 -11.96 20.70
N ARG A 403 -45.36 -11.58 19.78
CA ARG A 403 -46.77 -11.37 20.12
C ARG A 403 -47.48 -12.69 20.33
N PRO A 404 -48.29 -12.83 21.43
CA PRO A 404 -49.11 -14.01 21.60
C PRO A 404 -50.01 -14.17 20.37
N LYS A 405 -50.00 -15.38 19.77
CA LYS A 405 -50.84 -15.72 18.61
C LYS A 405 -52.30 -15.37 18.98
N ARG A 406 -52.82 -14.28 18.48
CA ARG A 406 -54.26 -14.00 18.56
C ARG A 406 -54.96 -15.12 17.83
N SER A 407 -55.92 -15.80 18.51
CA SER A 407 -56.72 -16.85 17.93
C SER A 407 -57.30 -16.32 16.61
N LYS A 408 -57.25 -17.14 15.53
CA LYS A 408 -57.72 -16.81 14.18
C LYS A 408 -59.18 -16.35 14.07
N TRP A 409 -59.90 -16.20 15.19
CA TRP A 409 -61.32 -15.86 15.26
C TRP A 409 -61.62 -14.35 15.32
N GLN A 410 -60.66 -13.48 15.41
CA GLN A 410 -60.91 -12.03 15.50
C GLN A 410 -60.70 -11.21 14.20
N PHE A 411 -60.26 -11.87 13.12
CA PHE A 411 -60.04 -11.17 11.85
C PHE A 411 -61.28 -11.05 10.95
N TRP A 412 -62.43 -11.65 11.32
CA TRP A 412 -63.66 -11.64 10.53
C TRP A 412 -64.79 -10.78 11.11
N LYS A 413 -64.48 -9.87 12.02
CA LYS A 413 -65.47 -8.91 12.55
C LYS A 413 -64.89 -7.49 12.57
N LYS A 414 -64.56 -6.98 11.41
CA LYS A 414 -64.55 -5.54 11.09
C LYS A 414 -64.72 -5.34 9.61
#